data_f1b7f0f6d65416648167d3de2389a415
#
_entry.id   f1b7f0f6d65416648167d3de2389a415
#
_cell.length_a   1.000
_cell.length_b   1.000
_cell.length_c   1.000
_cell.angle_alpha   90.00
_cell.angle_beta   90.00
_cell.angle_gamma   90.00
#
_symmetry.space_group_name_H-M   'P 1'
#
loop_
_entity.id
_entity.type
_entity.pdbx_description
1 polymer ?
#
loop_
_entity_poly.entity_id
_entity_poly.type
_entity_poly.pdbx_seq_one_letter_code
_entity_poly.pdbx_strand_id
1 'polypeptide(L)'
;MDTKTLFGALLIAGIVGGFSINSYFMDNETIEDNLIDVEVGNEAPNFTIIDTEGNSFNLSDFENEKVVVLEFMNMGCSSCHNFEKNVLKSYCNNTTMPEDVKVISLTQTEDESEDKLNERAEDKNWAYALGSEEMTDAFGADRSPSIVIIDKDGIITFSESGAMTESELEEQINLA
;
A
#
# COMPACT_ATOMS: atom_id res chain seq x y z
N MET A 1 36.77 40.04 27.44
CA MET A 1 35.97 41.05 28.19
C MET A 1 34.60 40.45 28.42
N ASP A 2 34.39 40.12 29.69
CA ASP A 2 33.19 39.46 30.18
C ASP A 2 31.97 40.38 30.20
N THR A 3 30.81 39.85 29.95
CA THR A 3 29.58 40.35 30.57
C THR A 3 28.58 39.22 30.78
N LYS A 4 28.58 38.67 31.98
CA LYS A 4 27.52 37.86 32.56
C LYS A 4 26.32 38.77 32.85
N THR A 5 25.14 38.42 32.41
CA THR A 5 23.91 39.03 32.87
C THR A 5 23.07 37.99 33.60
N LEU A 6 23.07 38.17 34.92
CA LEU A 6 22.18 37.50 35.87
C LEU A 6 20.75 38.01 35.66
N PHE A 7 19.77 37.15 35.50
CA PHE A 7 18.37 37.51 35.73
C PHE A 7 17.85 36.78 36.97
N GLY A 8 17.48 37.65 37.91
CA GLY A 8 17.03 37.30 39.24
C GLY A 8 15.60 36.71 39.23
N ALA A 9 15.44 35.81 40.13
CA ALA A 9 14.16 35.22 40.52
C ALA A 9 13.28 36.28 41.20
N LEU A 10 12.03 36.44 40.72
CA LEU A 10 10.99 37.14 41.45
C LEU A 10 10.01 36.10 42.00
N LEU A 11 10.12 35.84 43.30
CA LEU A 11 9.14 35.10 44.08
C LEU A 11 7.97 36.03 44.38
N ILE A 12 6.79 35.74 43.86
CA ILE A 12 5.54 36.30 44.37
C ILE A 12 4.78 35.16 45.04
N ALA A 13 4.77 35.20 46.35
CA ALA A 13 3.89 34.39 47.16
C ALA A 13 2.51 35.04 47.25
N GLY A 14 1.51 34.40 46.73
CA GLY A 14 0.11 34.75 46.90
C GLY A 14 -0.70 33.51 47.23
N ILE A 15 -0.98 33.32 48.53
CA ILE A 15 -1.95 32.34 49.03
C ILE A 15 -3.34 32.95 48.88
N VAL A 16 -4.28 32.25 48.22
CA VAL A 16 -5.68 32.06 48.63
C VAL A 16 -6.39 31.10 47.65
N GLY A 17 -6.99 30.05 48.19
CA GLY A 17 -8.10 29.34 47.53
C GLY A 17 -7.68 28.10 46.73
N GLY A 18 -7.93 26.92 47.34
CA GLY A 18 -7.71 25.62 46.74
C GLY A 18 -8.42 25.43 45.41
N PHE A 19 -7.66 25.43 44.40
CA PHE A 19 -7.96 24.75 43.14
C PHE A 19 -6.72 23.96 42.77
N SER A 20 -6.81 22.63 42.87
CA SER A 20 -5.84 21.73 42.26
C SER A 20 -5.90 21.95 40.78
N ILE A 21 -5.01 22.77 40.23
CA ILE A 21 -4.71 22.73 38.82
C ILE A 21 -3.90 21.44 38.61
N ASN A 22 -4.63 20.42 38.25
CA ASN A 22 -4.05 19.25 37.66
C ASN A 22 -3.32 19.74 36.41
N SER A 23 -1.98 19.81 36.50
CA SER A 23 -1.16 20.03 35.32
C SER A 23 -1.44 18.87 34.37
N TYR A 24 -2.30 19.10 33.42
CA TYR A 24 -2.32 18.28 32.23
C TYR A 24 -0.96 18.46 31.59
N PHE A 25 -0.06 17.54 31.86
CA PHE A 25 1.00 17.25 30.93
C PHE A 25 0.26 16.90 29.64
N MET A 26 0.25 17.81 28.70
CA MET A 26 0.07 17.43 27.31
C MET A 26 1.30 16.58 27.01
N ASP A 27 1.14 15.28 27.14
CA ASP A 27 2.00 14.36 26.46
C ASP A 27 1.91 14.80 24.99
N ASN A 28 3.01 15.39 24.54
CA ASN A 28 3.26 15.62 23.15
C ASN A 28 3.51 14.21 22.61
N GLU A 29 2.44 13.47 22.35
CA GLU A 29 2.53 12.32 21.48
C GLU A 29 3.08 12.88 20.17
N THR A 30 4.40 12.75 20.04
CA THR A 30 5.00 12.75 18.72
C THR A 30 4.19 11.71 17.98
N ILE A 31 3.44 12.16 16.99
CA ILE A 31 2.96 11.32 15.93
C ILE A 31 4.26 10.78 15.33
N GLU A 32 4.72 9.63 15.83
CA GLU A 32 5.65 8.82 15.07
C GLU A 32 4.87 8.57 13.81
N ASP A 33 5.35 9.16 12.73
CA ASP A 33 4.96 8.83 11.38
C ASP A 33 5.17 7.31 11.31
N ASN A 34 4.09 6.55 11.52
CA ASN A 34 4.07 5.12 11.33
C ASN A 34 4.20 4.94 9.81
N LEU A 35 5.42 5.12 9.31
CA LEU A 35 5.84 4.49 8.08
C LEU A 35 5.59 3.00 8.33
N ILE A 36 4.49 2.52 7.80
CA ILE A 36 4.22 1.08 7.74
C ILE A 36 5.35 0.54 6.89
N ASP A 37 6.32 -0.06 7.55
CA ASP A 37 7.45 -0.70 6.88
C ASP A 37 6.86 -1.93 6.19
N VAL A 38 6.69 -1.81 4.86
CA VAL A 38 6.07 -2.84 4.03
C VAL A 38 7.11 -3.93 3.80
N GLU A 39 7.38 -4.69 4.84
CA GLU A 39 8.23 -5.87 4.79
C GLU A 39 7.37 -7.13 4.67
N VAL A 40 7.92 -8.14 4.01
CA VAL A 40 7.36 -9.49 4.02
C VAL A 40 7.20 -9.97 5.46
N GLY A 41 6.00 -10.44 5.80
CA GLY A 41 5.61 -10.85 7.14
C GLY A 41 4.76 -9.82 7.90
N ASN A 42 4.60 -8.61 7.38
CA ASN A 42 3.74 -7.59 7.97
C ASN A 42 2.32 -7.63 7.38
N GLU A 43 1.36 -7.12 8.13
CA GLU A 43 -0.01 -6.91 7.66
C GLU A 43 -0.04 -5.89 6.52
N ALA A 44 -0.77 -6.20 5.45
CA ALA A 44 -0.89 -5.33 4.29
C ALA A 44 -1.74 -4.09 4.63
N PRO A 45 -1.32 -2.88 4.22
CA PRO A 45 -2.15 -1.68 4.35
C PRO A 45 -3.50 -1.89 3.66
N ASN A 46 -4.60 -1.64 4.38
CA ASN A 46 -5.93 -1.72 3.77
C ASN A 46 -6.20 -0.50 2.90
N PHE A 47 -6.81 -0.72 1.76
CA PHE A 47 -7.20 0.32 0.80
C PHE A 47 -8.53 0.01 0.16
N THR A 48 -9.16 1.04 -0.42
CA THR A 48 -10.38 0.90 -1.23
C THR A 48 -10.07 1.33 -2.66
N ILE A 49 -10.46 0.52 -3.62
CA ILE A 49 -10.36 0.86 -5.05
C ILE A 49 -11.69 0.63 -5.77
N ILE A 50 -11.82 1.29 -6.92
CA ILE A 50 -12.87 1.04 -7.90
C ILE A 50 -12.16 0.57 -9.16
N ASP A 51 -12.49 -0.65 -9.62
CA ASP A 51 -11.91 -1.20 -10.84
C ASP A 51 -12.52 -0.59 -12.12
N THR A 52 -11.92 -0.90 -13.25
CA THR A 52 -12.39 -0.42 -14.57
C THR A 52 -13.79 -0.92 -14.94
N GLU A 53 -14.33 -1.89 -14.25
CA GLU A 53 -15.70 -2.39 -14.43
C GLU A 53 -16.70 -1.70 -13.49
N GLY A 54 -16.22 -0.83 -12.60
CA GLY A 54 -17.02 -0.10 -11.61
C GLY A 54 -17.30 -0.86 -10.32
N ASN A 55 -16.61 -1.99 -10.07
CA ASN A 55 -16.72 -2.71 -8.82
C ASN A 55 -15.85 -2.04 -7.76
N SER A 56 -16.43 -1.76 -6.60
CA SER A 56 -15.72 -1.22 -5.44
C SER A 56 -15.42 -2.34 -4.45
N PHE A 57 -14.19 -2.42 -3.98
CA PHE A 57 -13.77 -3.37 -2.95
C PHE A 57 -12.63 -2.82 -2.08
N ASN A 58 -12.54 -3.34 -0.87
CA ASN A 58 -11.42 -3.12 0.03
C ASN A 58 -10.48 -4.31 -0.04
N LEU A 59 -9.19 -4.13 0.27
CA LEU A 59 -8.28 -5.27 0.36
C LEU A 59 -8.78 -6.29 1.40
N SER A 60 -9.28 -5.82 2.54
CA SER A 60 -9.85 -6.66 3.61
C SER A 60 -11.06 -7.49 3.20
N ASP A 61 -11.74 -7.18 2.09
CA ASP A 61 -12.84 -8.01 1.58
C ASP A 61 -12.37 -9.39 1.08
N PHE A 62 -11.07 -9.54 0.84
CA PHE A 62 -10.45 -10.78 0.38
C PHE A 62 -9.87 -11.64 1.51
N GLU A 63 -9.77 -11.09 2.74
CA GLU A 63 -9.28 -11.84 3.90
C GLU A 63 -10.10 -13.10 4.15
N ASN A 64 -9.41 -14.19 4.51
CA ASN A 64 -9.93 -15.55 4.68
C ASN A 64 -10.51 -16.20 3.41
N GLU A 65 -10.48 -15.49 2.26
CA GLU A 65 -11.05 -16.01 1.01
C GLU A 65 -10.00 -16.18 -0.08
N LYS A 66 -9.16 -15.16 -0.29
CA LYS A 66 -8.27 -15.10 -1.46
C LYS A 66 -6.86 -14.67 -1.13
N VAL A 67 -5.91 -15.27 -1.85
CA VAL A 67 -4.58 -14.70 -2.04
C VAL A 67 -4.71 -13.54 -3.03
N VAL A 68 -4.12 -12.39 -2.71
CA VAL A 68 -4.18 -11.20 -3.56
C VAL A 68 -2.81 -10.93 -4.17
N VAL A 69 -2.77 -10.78 -5.48
CA VAL A 69 -1.59 -10.35 -6.25
C VAL A 69 -1.81 -8.93 -6.71
N LEU A 70 -0.99 -8.01 -6.23
CA LEU A 70 -0.98 -6.61 -6.67
C LEU A 70 0.20 -6.40 -7.62
N GLU A 71 -0.08 -5.83 -8.78
CA GLU A 71 0.91 -5.26 -9.67
C GLU A 71 0.81 -3.74 -9.60
N PHE A 72 1.83 -3.05 -9.12
CA PHE A 72 1.96 -1.60 -9.24
C PHE A 72 2.67 -1.26 -10.54
N MET A 73 1.99 -0.50 -11.39
CA MET A 73 2.46 -0.21 -12.73
C MET A 73 2.23 1.26 -13.11
N ASN A 74 2.83 1.73 -14.19
CA ASN A 74 2.43 2.96 -14.85
C ASN A 74 2.18 2.74 -16.35
N MET A 75 1.43 3.64 -16.96
CA MET A 75 0.99 3.47 -18.35
C MET A 75 2.14 3.49 -19.36
N GLY A 76 3.24 4.17 -19.05
CA GLY A 76 4.45 4.25 -19.88
C GLY A 76 5.45 3.12 -19.69
N CYS A 77 5.20 2.21 -18.76
CA CYS A 77 6.13 1.15 -18.38
C CYS A 77 6.11 -0.02 -19.37
N SER A 78 7.15 -0.15 -20.21
CA SER A 78 7.26 -1.25 -21.16
C SER A 78 7.45 -2.62 -20.50
N SER A 79 8.14 -2.70 -19.35
CA SER A 79 8.31 -3.94 -18.59
C SER A 79 7.00 -4.41 -17.96
N CYS A 80 6.14 -3.49 -17.48
CA CYS A 80 4.80 -3.81 -17.01
C CYS A 80 3.95 -4.40 -18.13
N HIS A 81 3.94 -3.74 -19.30
CA HIS A 81 3.20 -4.25 -20.45
C HIS A 81 3.66 -5.65 -20.88
N ASN A 82 4.97 -5.92 -20.84
CA ASN A 82 5.50 -7.25 -21.15
C ASN A 82 5.11 -8.29 -20.08
N PHE A 83 5.13 -7.91 -18.80
CA PHE A 83 4.72 -8.77 -17.70
C PHE A 83 3.24 -9.12 -17.80
N GLU A 84 2.37 -8.14 -17.97
CA GLU A 84 0.94 -8.36 -18.18
C GLU A 84 0.65 -9.26 -19.37
N LYS A 85 1.31 -9.00 -20.51
CA LYS A 85 1.07 -9.75 -21.74
C LYS A 85 1.53 -11.20 -21.69
N ASN A 86 2.71 -11.43 -21.10
CA ASN A 86 3.38 -12.75 -21.19
C ASN A 86 3.22 -13.58 -19.92
N VAL A 87 2.91 -12.97 -18.78
CA VAL A 87 2.76 -13.65 -17.49
C VAL A 87 1.34 -13.57 -16.99
N LEU A 88 0.83 -12.37 -16.63
CA LEU A 88 -0.51 -12.24 -16.05
C LEU A 88 -1.59 -12.74 -17.01
N LYS A 89 -1.50 -12.43 -18.32
CA LYS A 89 -2.47 -12.90 -19.30
C LYS A 89 -2.44 -14.42 -19.43
N SER A 90 -1.27 -15.05 -19.38
CA SER A 90 -1.16 -16.51 -19.39
C SER A 90 -1.75 -17.10 -18.13
N TYR A 91 -1.33 -16.61 -16.98
CA TYR A 91 -1.79 -17.08 -15.65
C TYR A 91 -3.30 -16.92 -15.47
N CYS A 92 -3.85 -15.73 -15.72
CA CYS A 92 -5.27 -15.43 -15.51
C CYS A 92 -6.19 -16.09 -16.56
N ASN A 93 -5.70 -16.41 -17.77
CA ASN A 93 -6.46 -17.12 -18.79
C ASN A 93 -6.35 -18.66 -18.66
N ASN A 94 -5.49 -19.13 -17.79
CA ASN A 94 -5.35 -20.56 -17.57
C ASN A 94 -6.61 -21.10 -16.88
N THR A 95 -7.17 -22.18 -17.41
CA THR A 95 -8.33 -22.86 -16.80
C THR A 95 -8.02 -23.48 -15.43
N THR A 96 -6.75 -23.48 -15.05
CA THR A 96 -6.27 -23.96 -13.75
C THR A 96 -6.00 -22.86 -12.74
N MET A 97 -6.22 -21.58 -13.10
CA MET A 97 -6.11 -20.49 -12.12
C MET A 97 -7.05 -20.76 -10.94
N PRO A 98 -6.53 -20.79 -9.69
CA PRO A 98 -7.34 -21.05 -8.53
C PRO A 98 -8.43 -19.98 -8.33
N GLU A 99 -9.64 -20.38 -7.95
CA GLU A 99 -10.75 -19.47 -7.68
C GLU A 99 -10.48 -18.57 -6.46
N ASP A 100 -9.56 -18.97 -5.60
CA ASP A 100 -9.15 -18.29 -4.39
C ASP A 100 -7.93 -17.36 -4.59
N VAL A 101 -7.65 -16.96 -5.84
CA VAL A 101 -6.66 -15.94 -6.17
C VAL A 101 -7.35 -14.73 -6.80
N LYS A 102 -6.94 -13.53 -6.42
CA LYS A 102 -7.35 -12.26 -7.03
C LYS A 102 -6.11 -11.52 -7.54
N VAL A 103 -6.10 -11.17 -8.82
CA VAL A 103 -5.05 -10.35 -9.43
C VAL A 103 -5.60 -8.95 -9.69
N ILE A 104 -4.80 -7.92 -9.36
CA ILE A 104 -5.16 -6.51 -9.51
C ILE A 104 -3.94 -5.75 -10.02
N SER A 105 -4.07 -5.10 -11.18
CA SER A 105 -3.08 -4.13 -11.67
C SER A 105 -3.50 -2.72 -11.28
N LEU A 106 -2.63 -2.01 -10.55
CA LEU A 106 -2.85 -0.68 -9.99
C LEU A 106 -1.90 0.32 -10.66
N THR A 107 -2.40 1.49 -11.03
CA THR A 107 -1.49 2.60 -11.39
C THR A 107 -0.77 3.10 -10.13
N GLN A 108 0.44 3.63 -10.27
CA GLN A 108 1.19 4.20 -9.14
C GLN A 108 0.69 5.59 -8.72
N THR A 109 -0.10 6.23 -9.57
CA THR A 109 -0.68 7.55 -9.31
C THR A 109 -2.11 7.61 -9.84
N GLU A 110 -2.91 8.52 -9.29
CA GLU A 110 -4.26 8.85 -9.76
C GLU A 110 -4.28 9.74 -11.02
N ASP A 111 -3.14 10.30 -11.42
CA ASP A 111 -3.03 11.21 -12.57
C ASP A 111 -3.12 10.49 -13.93
N GLU A 112 -3.14 9.15 -13.92
CA GLU A 112 -3.29 8.38 -15.14
C GLU A 112 -4.72 8.49 -15.71
N SER A 113 -4.82 8.43 -17.02
CA SER A 113 -6.11 8.57 -17.71
C SER A 113 -6.96 7.30 -17.55
N GLU A 114 -8.17 7.45 -16.98
CA GLU A 114 -9.15 6.35 -16.89
C GLU A 114 -9.45 5.74 -18.27
N ASP A 115 -9.60 6.55 -19.32
CA ASP A 115 -9.87 6.04 -20.67
C ASP A 115 -8.75 5.13 -21.18
N LYS A 116 -7.48 5.52 -20.93
CA LYS A 116 -6.33 4.69 -21.30
C LYS A 116 -6.22 3.44 -20.44
N LEU A 117 -6.58 3.54 -19.17
CA LEU A 117 -6.59 2.39 -18.27
C LEU A 117 -7.68 1.38 -18.70
N ASN A 118 -8.85 1.88 -19.06
CA ASN A 118 -9.94 1.06 -19.62
C ASN A 118 -9.51 0.36 -20.92
N GLU A 119 -8.85 1.09 -21.84
CA GLU A 119 -8.31 0.52 -23.06
C GLU A 119 -7.25 -0.58 -22.76
N ARG A 120 -6.40 -0.35 -21.73
CA ARG A 120 -5.39 -1.34 -21.32
C ARG A 120 -6.00 -2.58 -20.68
N ALA A 121 -7.10 -2.42 -19.95
CA ALA A 121 -7.86 -3.51 -19.33
C ALA A 121 -8.67 -4.34 -20.34
N GLU A 122 -8.93 -3.80 -21.54
CA GLU A 122 -9.66 -4.50 -22.60
C GLU A 122 -8.97 -5.84 -22.91
N ASP A 123 -9.74 -6.92 -23.06
CA ASP A 123 -9.25 -8.29 -23.25
C ASP A 123 -8.48 -8.92 -22.06
N LYS A 124 -8.59 -8.37 -20.87
CA LYS A 124 -7.99 -8.92 -19.64
C LYS A 124 -9.07 -9.46 -18.71
N ASN A 125 -8.78 -10.57 -18.02
CA ASN A 125 -9.67 -11.18 -17.02
C ASN A 125 -9.16 -11.03 -15.61
N TRP A 126 -8.48 -9.94 -15.32
CA TRP A 126 -8.15 -9.52 -13.95
C TRP A 126 -8.46 -8.05 -13.80
N ALA A 127 -8.51 -7.57 -12.56
CA ALA A 127 -8.92 -6.21 -12.25
C ALA A 127 -7.81 -5.20 -12.59
N TYR A 128 -8.24 -4.04 -13.11
CA TYR A 128 -7.42 -2.84 -13.24
C TYR A 128 -8.07 -1.70 -12.48
N ALA A 129 -7.28 -0.90 -11.76
CA ALA A 129 -7.77 0.27 -11.07
C ALA A 129 -6.73 1.40 -11.03
N LEU A 130 -7.22 2.63 -10.84
CA LEU A 130 -6.34 3.73 -10.47
C LEU A 130 -5.88 3.52 -9.03
N GLY A 131 -4.58 3.52 -8.83
CA GLY A 131 -3.96 3.62 -7.52
C GLY A 131 -3.73 5.08 -7.13
N SER A 132 -2.98 5.31 -6.07
CA SER A 132 -2.57 6.63 -5.62
C SER A 132 -1.10 6.63 -5.19
N GLU A 133 -0.51 7.83 -5.08
CA GLU A 133 0.83 7.97 -4.51
C GLU A 133 0.88 7.44 -3.08
N GLU A 134 -0.16 7.74 -2.26
CA GLU A 134 -0.26 7.25 -0.89
C GLU A 134 -0.25 5.71 -0.83
N MET A 135 -1.00 5.05 -1.70
CA MET A 135 -1.01 3.59 -1.80
C MET A 135 0.34 3.06 -2.27
N THR A 136 0.95 3.67 -3.27
CA THR A 136 2.27 3.31 -3.79
C THR A 136 3.34 3.40 -2.69
N ASP A 137 3.34 4.49 -1.93
CA ASP A 137 4.24 4.70 -0.80
C ASP A 137 3.97 3.70 0.33
N ALA A 138 2.69 3.47 0.65
CA ALA A 138 2.30 2.51 1.69
C ALA A 138 2.71 1.06 1.37
N PHE A 139 2.90 0.70 0.12
CA PHE A 139 3.40 -0.62 -0.31
C PHE A 139 4.88 -0.61 -0.72
N GLY A 140 5.59 0.51 -0.59
CA GLY A 140 6.98 0.64 -1.01
C GLY A 140 7.20 0.36 -2.51
N ALA A 141 6.16 0.58 -3.32
CA ALA A 141 6.10 0.19 -4.73
C ALA A 141 6.52 1.33 -5.67
N ASP A 142 7.63 2.00 -5.38
CA ASP A 142 8.15 3.18 -6.08
C ASP A 142 8.71 2.90 -7.48
N ARG A 143 8.81 1.63 -7.87
CA ARG A 143 9.30 1.16 -9.18
C ARG A 143 8.22 0.38 -9.92
N SER A 144 8.29 0.38 -11.26
CA SER A 144 7.33 -0.33 -12.11
C SER A 144 8.00 -1.39 -12.98
N PRO A 145 7.46 -2.61 -13.00
CA PRO A 145 6.43 -3.10 -12.12
C PRO A 145 6.96 -3.37 -10.71
N SER A 146 6.12 -3.25 -9.69
CA SER A 146 6.34 -3.87 -8.37
C SER A 146 5.24 -4.87 -8.12
N ILE A 147 5.60 -6.05 -7.63
CA ILE A 147 4.68 -7.15 -7.38
C ILE A 147 4.61 -7.40 -5.88
N VAL A 148 3.41 -7.38 -5.34
CA VAL A 148 3.13 -7.70 -3.93
C VAL A 148 2.14 -8.86 -3.89
N ILE A 149 2.41 -9.87 -3.06
CA ILE A 149 1.51 -10.99 -2.83
C ILE A 149 1.12 -11.00 -1.36
N ILE A 150 -0.17 -11.11 -1.11
CA ILE A 150 -0.79 -11.04 0.21
C ILE A 150 -1.57 -12.34 0.39
N ASP A 151 -1.33 -13.02 1.49
CA ASP A 151 -2.03 -14.26 1.82
C ASP A 151 -3.47 -14.01 2.31
N LYS A 152 -4.19 -15.09 2.62
CA LYS A 152 -5.57 -15.02 3.12
C LYS A 152 -5.70 -14.45 4.52
N ASP A 153 -4.62 -14.38 5.28
CA ASP A 153 -4.58 -13.75 6.61
C ASP A 153 -4.28 -12.23 6.51
N GLY A 154 -4.15 -11.69 5.28
CA GLY A 154 -3.83 -10.29 5.04
C GLY A 154 -2.35 -9.95 5.19
N ILE A 155 -1.47 -10.96 5.25
CA ILE A 155 -0.03 -10.78 5.45
C ILE A 155 0.69 -10.74 4.10
N ILE A 156 1.63 -9.82 3.95
CA ILE A 156 2.50 -9.73 2.78
C ILE A 156 3.47 -10.91 2.80
N THR A 157 3.38 -11.79 1.82
CA THR A 157 4.28 -12.96 1.68
C THR A 157 5.38 -12.73 0.65
N PHE A 158 5.18 -11.77 -0.26
CA PHE A 158 6.14 -11.40 -1.29
C PHE A 158 6.03 -9.91 -1.64
N SER A 159 7.16 -9.22 -1.80
CA SER A 159 7.21 -7.82 -2.27
C SER A 159 8.54 -7.57 -2.96
N GLU A 160 8.52 -7.42 -4.30
CA GLU A 160 9.72 -7.10 -5.08
C GLU A 160 9.39 -6.20 -6.28
N SER A 161 10.38 -5.37 -6.64
CA SER A 161 10.34 -4.58 -7.88
C SER A 161 10.97 -5.34 -9.04
N GLY A 162 10.30 -5.34 -10.17
CA GLY A 162 10.68 -6.03 -11.38
C GLY A 162 9.64 -7.03 -11.84
N ALA A 163 9.72 -7.42 -13.11
CA ALA A 163 8.89 -8.48 -13.65
C ALA A 163 9.45 -9.85 -13.26
N MET A 164 8.56 -10.81 -13.06
CA MET A 164 8.90 -12.20 -12.80
C MET A 164 8.36 -13.12 -13.91
N THR A 165 8.79 -14.36 -13.93
CA THR A 165 8.23 -15.39 -14.81
C THR A 165 6.92 -15.94 -14.26
N GLU A 166 6.12 -16.60 -15.11
CA GLU A 166 4.88 -17.26 -14.69
C GLU A 166 5.13 -18.34 -13.62
N SER A 167 6.22 -19.11 -13.76
CA SER A 167 6.59 -20.14 -12.77
C SER A 167 6.97 -19.55 -11.41
N GLU A 168 7.66 -18.39 -11.40
CA GLU A 168 7.98 -17.67 -10.15
C GLU A 168 6.71 -17.11 -9.51
N LEU A 169 5.79 -16.56 -10.30
CA LEU A 169 4.50 -16.08 -9.82
C LEU A 169 3.68 -17.20 -9.19
N GLU A 170 3.56 -18.34 -9.87
CA GLU A 170 2.86 -19.53 -9.37
C GLU A 170 3.49 -20.05 -8.07
N GLU A 171 4.83 -20.10 -8.01
CA GLU A 171 5.54 -20.52 -6.79
C GLU A 171 5.22 -19.61 -5.61
N GLN A 172 5.27 -18.30 -5.79
CA GLN A 172 4.99 -17.34 -4.71
C GLN A 172 3.52 -17.38 -4.27
N ILE A 173 2.58 -17.53 -5.20
CA ILE A 173 1.15 -17.67 -4.87
C ILE A 173 0.91 -18.97 -4.07
N ASN A 174 1.58 -20.08 -4.42
CA ASN A 174 1.43 -21.35 -3.71
C ASN A 174 2.07 -21.36 -2.31
N LEU A 175 2.96 -20.41 -2.01
CA LEU A 175 3.57 -20.21 -0.70
C LEU A 175 2.74 -19.29 0.21
N ALA A 176 1.83 -18.52 -0.36
CA ALA A 176 0.90 -17.66 0.34
C ALA A 176 -0.36 -18.42 0.75
#